data_dc157137211cf82a4e15ed546f9dead6
#
_entry.id   dc157137211cf82a4e15ed546f9dead6
#
_cell.length_a   1.000
_cell.length_b   1.000
_cell.length_c   1.000
_cell.angle_alpha   90.00
_cell.angle_beta   90.00
_cell.angle_gamma   90.00
#
_symmetry.space_group_name_H-M   'P 1'
#
loop_
_entity.id
_entity.type
_entity.pdbx_description
1 polymer ?
#
loop_
_entity_poly.entity_id
_entity_poly.type
_entity_poly.pdbx_seq_one_letter_code
_entity_poly.pdbx_strand_id
1 'polypeptide(L)'
;MKCWNRFLTRIALPIAVLGGSVAVSMHAAAQTVQPPSLAPVTITVKANRDPVEKSYRKMIRGMDLFESEHNVSPNASLQFRLLPRRRETDMNSIELEVIGSNTAFTVTVTPDHTFVMERNQAAYDENAQVTPNRKKQSMTWRTEIRTPGLPPNTRRLGDLRLECRVGMEAGLVSGNGSIVNRISSALFDTPAYCNKPAPQYLFFADRPLFSVTLVSGVRREILSIDKLYAAASDDPKLKDDLPDCDCEVLIDRTYFLPLGDRSWPDDALVEFEYMDGPS
;
A
#
# COMPACT_ATOMS: atom_id res chain seq x y z
N MET A 1 -14.56 -18.47 50.28
CA MET A 1 -15.78 -18.49 51.12
C MET A 1 -16.99 -18.71 50.21
N LYS A 2 -17.67 -19.87 50.49
CA LYS A 2 -19.08 -20.24 50.14
C LYS A 2 -19.48 -20.22 48.66
N CYS A 3 -19.53 -21.33 47.94
CA CYS A 3 -20.45 -22.50 48.09
C CYS A 3 -21.93 -22.16 47.86
N TRP A 4 -22.53 -22.87 46.91
CA TRP A 4 -23.73 -23.71 46.97
C TRP A 4 -24.51 -23.57 45.67
N ASN A 5 -25.15 -24.54 45.08
CA ASN A 5 -25.38 -25.99 45.15
C ASN A 5 -26.41 -26.34 44.07
N ARG A 6 -26.19 -27.44 43.40
CA ARG A 6 -27.09 -28.48 42.93
C ARG A 6 -28.60 -28.24 42.96
N PHE A 7 -29.27 -28.60 41.85
CA PHE A 7 -30.45 -29.49 41.95
C PHE A 7 -30.60 -30.34 40.66
N LEU A 8 -30.52 -31.63 40.87
CA LEU A 8 -30.93 -32.73 39.99
C LEU A 8 -32.42 -32.99 40.24
N THR A 9 -33.21 -33.17 39.17
CA THR A 9 -34.46 -33.92 39.31
C THR A 9 -34.64 -34.81 38.09
N ARG A 10 -34.55 -36.10 38.36
CA ARG A 10 -35.01 -37.22 37.52
C ARG A 10 -36.52 -37.39 37.72
N ILE A 11 -37.29 -37.62 36.63
CA ILE A 11 -38.57 -38.35 36.71
C ILE A 11 -38.70 -39.25 35.48
N ALA A 12 -39.14 -40.46 35.75
CA ALA A 12 -39.16 -41.66 34.91
C ALA A 12 -40.43 -41.78 34.03
N LEU A 13 -40.30 -42.72 33.08
CA LEU A 13 -41.29 -43.27 32.14
C LEU A 13 -42.66 -43.62 32.74
N PRO A 14 -43.69 -43.77 31.82
CA PRO A 14 -43.96 -45.14 31.44
C PRO A 14 -44.27 -45.38 29.93
N ILE A 15 -44.10 -46.64 29.58
CA ILE A 15 -44.36 -47.34 28.35
C ILE A 15 -45.85 -47.50 28.14
N ALA A 16 -46.37 -47.30 26.92
CA ALA A 16 -47.62 -47.92 26.45
C ALA A 16 -47.43 -48.36 24.99
N VAL A 17 -47.54 -49.64 24.81
CA VAL A 17 -47.64 -50.38 23.53
C VAL A 17 -49.14 -50.38 23.13
N LEU A 18 -49.47 -50.18 21.87
CA LEU A 18 -50.51 -50.93 21.12
C LEU A 18 -50.78 -50.36 19.72
N GLY A 19 -50.78 -51.20 18.73
CA GLY A 19 -51.79 -51.25 17.67
C GLY A 19 -51.36 -50.73 16.31
N GLY A 20 -51.06 -51.67 15.42
CA GLY A 20 -50.73 -51.47 14.03
C GLY A 20 -51.80 -50.84 13.14
N SER A 21 -51.31 -50.19 12.10
CA SER A 21 -51.98 -50.09 10.80
C SER A 21 -50.92 -49.82 9.75
N VAL A 22 -50.76 -50.74 8.83
CA VAL A 22 -49.88 -50.61 7.67
C VAL A 22 -50.61 -49.74 6.64
N ALA A 23 -50.24 -48.48 6.54
CA ALA A 23 -50.59 -47.62 5.42
C ALA A 23 -49.35 -47.52 4.51
N VAL A 24 -49.41 -48.19 3.35
CA VAL A 24 -48.43 -48.05 2.27
C VAL A 24 -48.60 -46.67 1.63
N SER A 25 -47.83 -45.72 2.06
CA SER A 25 -47.76 -44.42 1.40
C SER A 25 -46.67 -44.48 0.32
N MET A 26 -47.09 -44.50 -0.94
CA MET A 26 -46.20 -44.25 -2.07
C MET A 26 -45.68 -42.81 -1.98
N HIS A 27 -44.46 -42.65 -1.49
CA HIS A 27 -43.75 -41.37 -1.60
C HIS A 27 -43.17 -41.27 -2.99
N ALA A 28 -43.74 -40.36 -3.82
CA ALA A 28 -43.08 -39.87 -5.03
C ALA A 28 -41.83 -39.13 -4.59
N ALA A 29 -40.65 -39.69 -4.88
CA ALA A 29 -39.37 -39.03 -4.69
C ALA A 29 -39.30 -37.86 -5.66
N ALA A 30 -39.54 -36.64 -5.16
CA ALA A 30 -39.17 -35.44 -5.88
C ALA A 30 -37.64 -35.37 -5.94
N GLN A 31 -37.08 -35.64 -7.11
CA GLN A 31 -35.68 -35.40 -7.36
C GLN A 31 -35.45 -33.87 -7.32
N THR A 32 -34.93 -33.38 -6.22
CA THR A 32 -34.39 -32.04 -6.13
C THR A 32 -33.14 -32.00 -7.03
N VAL A 33 -33.28 -31.38 -8.19
CA VAL A 33 -32.11 -31.04 -9.03
C VAL A 33 -31.26 -30.06 -8.25
N GLN A 34 -30.21 -30.55 -7.65
CA GLN A 34 -29.22 -29.76 -6.95
C GLN A 34 -28.48 -28.91 -8.02
N PRO A 35 -28.45 -27.58 -7.91
CA PRO A 35 -27.69 -26.77 -8.87
C PRO A 35 -26.22 -27.20 -8.84
N PRO A 36 -25.55 -27.18 -9.99
CA PRO A 36 -24.15 -27.60 -10.08
C PRO A 36 -23.34 -26.73 -9.11
N SER A 37 -22.75 -27.39 -8.13
CA SER A 37 -21.75 -26.78 -7.24
C SER A 37 -20.59 -26.35 -8.12
N LEU A 38 -20.34 -25.04 -8.22
CA LEU A 38 -19.14 -24.53 -8.82
C LEU A 38 -17.95 -25.14 -8.08
N ALA A 39 -17.03 -25.75 -8.82
CA ALA A 39 -15.81 -26.28 -8.24
C ALA A 39 -15.11 -25.15 -7.47
N PRO A 40 -14.62 -25.38 -6.24
CA PRO A 40 -13.86 -24.39 -5.50
C PRO A 40 -12.65 -24.01 -6.34
N VAL A 41 -12.52 -22.71 -6.66
CA VAL A 41 -11.33 -22.17 -7.28
C VAL A 41 -10.24 -22.25 -6.22
N THR A 42 -9.42 -23.27 -6.29
CA THR A 42 -8.23 -23.39 -5.43
C THR A 42 -7.18 -22.45 -5.99
N ILE A 43 -7.13 -21.23 -5.46
CA ILE A 43 -6.01 -20.32 -5.71
C ILE A 43 -4.83 -20.92 -4.96
N THR A 44 -3.95 -21.61 -5.68
CA THR A 44 -2.68 -22.08 -5.13
C THR A 44 -1.73 -20.91 -5.05
N VAL A 45 -1.90 -20.06 -4.04
CA VAL A 45 -0.90 -19.06 -3.70
C VAL A 45 0.35 -19.86 -3.31
N LYS A 46 1.42 -19.76 -4.09
CA LYS A 46 2.74 -20.17 -3.65
C LYS A 46 3.06 -19.29 -2.46
N ALA A 47 2.78 -19.78 -1.25
CA ALA A 47 3.02 -19.06 -0.02
C ALA A 47 4.51 -18.72 0.07
N ASN A 48 4.84 -17.50 -0.35
CA ASN A 48 6.12 -16.90 -0.03
C ASN A 48 6.11 -16.69 1.49
N ARG A 49 7.01 -17.32 2.21
CA ARG A 49 7.01 -17.39 3.68
C ARG A 49 7.11 -16.04 4.40
N ASP A 50 7.23 -14.94 3.68
CA ASP A 50 7.33 -13.59 4.25
C ASP A 50 6.92 -12.52 3.21
N PRO A 51 5.62 -12.42 2.85
CA PRO A 51 5.13 -11.46 1.86
C PRO A 51 5.26 -10.02 2.36
N VAL A 52 5.51 -9.09 1.43
CA VAL A 52 5.45 -7.65 1.71
C VAL A 52 4.00 -7.20 1.61
N GLU A 53 3.24 -7.42 2.65
CA GLU A 53 1.83 -7.08 2.66
C GLU A 53 1.59 -5.61 2.98
N LYS A 54 0.57 -5.04 2.33
CA LYS A 54 0.03 -3.72 2.66
C LYS A 54 -1.46 -3.83 2.95
N SER A 55 -1.95 -3.01 3.87
CA SER A 55 -3.37 -3.00 4.19
C SER A 55 -4.17 -2.39 3.04
N TYR A 56 -5.07 -3.16 2.45
CA TYR A 56 -6.02 -2.70 1.44
C TYR A 56 -6.82 -1.50 1.95
N ARG A 57 -7.34 -1.57 3.18
CA ARG A 57 -8.10 -0.49 3.81
C ARG A 57 -7.32 0.82 3.89
N LYS A 58 -6.03 0.77 4.23
CA LYS A 58 -5.19 1.97 4.24
C LYS A 58 -4.97 2.52 2.84
N MET A 59 -4.78 1.68 1.84
CA MET A 59 -4.63 2.13 0.46
C MET A 59 -5.90 2.82 -0.04
N ILE A 60 -7.09 2.29 0.27
CA ILE A 60 -8.37 2.94 -0.06
C ILE A 60 -8.49 4.30 0.64
N ARG A 61 -8.11 4.41 1.92
CA ARG A 61 -8.10 5.72 2.60
C ARG A 61 -7.13 6.72 1.95
N GLY A 62 -6.00 6.24 1.46
CA GLY A 62 -5.10 7.07 0.65
C GLY A 62 -5.78 7.59 -0.63
N MET A 63 -6.56 6.75 -1.30
CA MET A 63 -7.35 7.16 -2.46
C MET A 63 -8.44 8.18 -2.08
N ASP A 64 -9.11 7.99 -0.94
CA ASP A 64 -10.11 8.95 -0.42
C ASP A 64 -9.46 10.31 -0.12
N LEU A 65 -8.26 10.30 0.45
CA LEU A 65 -7.48 11.52 0.67
C LEU A 65 -7.13 12.21 -0.66
N PHE A 66 -6.68 11.45 -1.66
CA PHE A 66 -6.41 11.98 -2.99
C PHE A 66 -7.63 12.68 -3.59
N GLU A 67 -8.80 12.05 -3.53
CA GLU A 67 -10.05 12.63 -4.03
C GLU A 67 -10.45 13.90 -3.26
N SER A 68 -10.31 13.88 -1.93
CA SER A 68 -10.68 15.05 -1.09
C SER A 68 -9.75 16.25 -1.26
N GLU A 69 -8.50 16.01 -1.60
CA GLU A 69 -7.48 17.05 -1.76
C GLU A 69 -7.05 17.27 -3.22
N HIS A 70 -7.79 16.74 -4.16
CA HIS A 70 -7.49 16.79 -5.60
C HIS A 70 -7.35 18.23 -6.14
N ASN A 71 -7.90 19.21 -5.45
CA ASN A 71 -7.74 20.64 -5.77
C ASN A 71 -6.28 21.12 -5.75
N VAL A 72 -5.39 20.45 -5.02
CA VAL A 72 -3.94 20.73 -5.03
C VAL A 72 -3.31 20.38 -6.39
N SER A 73 -3.84 19.37 -7.06
CA SER A 73 -3.38 18.87 -8.37
C SER A 73 -4.58 18.42 -9.23
N PRO A 74 -5.38 19.37 -9.77
CA PRO A 74 -6.70 19.06 -10.35
C PRO A 74 -6.68 18.13 -11.57
N ASN A 75 -5.56 18.08 -12.29
CA ASN A 75 -5.41 17.27 -13.51
C ASN A 75 -4.56 16.01 -13.28
N ALA A 76 -4.13 15.77 -12.04
CA ALA A 76 -3.29 14.64 -11.75
C ALA A 76 -4.09 13.33 -11.63
N SER A 77 -3.46 12.22 -11.92
CA SER A 77 -3.97 10.88 -11.64
C SER A 77 -3.13 10.22 -10.54
N LEU A 78 -3.78 9.34 -9.78
CA LEU A 78 -3.14 8.52 -8.76
C LEU A 78 -2.92 7.10 -9.29
N GLN A 79 -1.70 6.62 -9.15
CA GLN A 79 -1.31 5.23 -9.26
C GLN A 79 -0.45 4.85 -8.06
N PHE A 80 -0.26 3.55 -7.88
CA PHE A 80 0.73 3.00 -6.96
C PHE A 80 1.86 2.40 -7.77
N ARG A 81 3.09 2.48 -7.25
CA ARG A 81 4.28 1.95 -7.92
C ARG A 81 5.05 1.02 -6.99
N LEU A 82 5.57 -0.06 -7.57
CA LEU A 82 6.49 -0.98 -6.94
C LEU A 82 7.91 -0.71 -7.46
N LEU A 83 8.87 -0.58 -6.55
CA LEU A 83 10.27 -0.37 -6.88
C LEU A 83 11.14 -1.45 -6.22
N PRO A 84 12.26 -1.87 -6.84
CA PRO A 84 13.16 -2.81 -6.21
C PRO A 84 13.86 -2.18 -5.01
N ARG A 85 13.92 -2.90 -3.90
CA ARG A 85 14.67 -2.50 -2.71
C ARG A 85 16.06 -3.11 -2.69
N ARG A 86 16.23 -4.28 -3.34
CA ARG A 86 17.48 -5.02 -3.40
C ARG A 86 17.84 -5.33 -4.84
N ARG A 87 19.13 -5.43 -5.12
CA ARG A 87 19.66 -5.68 -6.48
C ARG A 87 19.17 -7.00 -7.07
N GLU A 88 19.02 -8.02 -6.22
CA GLU A 88 18.55 -9.36 -6.60
C GLU A 88 17.03 -9.45 -6.73
N THR A 89 16.29 -8.37 -6.51
CA THR A 89 14.83 -8.39 -6.65
C THR A 89 14.45 -8.49 -8.11
N ASP A 90 13.88 -9.63 -8.49
CA ASP A 90 13.27 -9.78 -9.79
C ASP A 90 11.97 -8.97 -9.85
N MET A 91 11.93 -7.95 -10.70
CA MET A 91 10.77 -7.10 -10.93
C MET A 91 9.90 -7.58 -12.09
N ASN A 92 10.29 -8.66 -12.79
CA ASN A 92 9.48 -9.21 -13.87
C ASN A 92 8.37 -10.10 -13.30
N SER A 93 7.24 -10.17 -14.00
CA SER A 93 6.13 -11.08 -13.64
C SER A 93 5.68 -10.93 -12.18
N ILE A 94 5.49 -9.69 -11.75
CA ILE A 94 4.91 -9.42 -10.43
C ILE A 94 3.41 -9.74 -10.52
N GLU A 95 2.98 -10.66 -9.68
CA GLU A 95 1.58 -10.96 -9.41
C GLU A 95 1.20 -10.25 -8.11
N LEU A 96 0.12 -9.49 -8.14
CA LEU A 96 -0.38 -8.75 -6.99
C LEU A 96 -1.80 -9.20 -6.70
N GLU A 97 -2.05 -9.60 -5.47
CA GLU A 97 -3.34 -10.12 -5.04
C GLU A 97 -3.86 -9.34 -3.83
N VAL A 98 -5.16 -9.13 -3.78
CA VAL A 98 -5.87 -8.70 -2.57
C VAL A 98 -6.49 -9.92 -1.94
N ILE A 99 -6.14 -10.20 -0.69
CA ILE A 99 -6.56 -11.41 0.03
C ILE A 99 -7.20 -11.01 1.36
N GLY A 100 -8.48 -11.31 1.50
CA GLY A 100 -9.27 -11.19 2.74
C GLY A 100 -9.67 -12.56 3.27
N SER A 101 -10.61 -12.59 4.20
CA SER A 101 -11.13 -13.84 4.76
C SER A 101 -12.04 -14.59 3.77
N ASN A 102 -12.84 -13.85 3.00
CA ASN A 102 -13.80 -14.39 2.02
C ASN A 102 -13.63 -13.73 0.64
N THR A 103 -12.73 -12.77 0.52
CA THR A 103 -12.49 -12.00 -0.70
C THR A 103 -11.09 -12.25 -1.21
N ALA A 104 -10.96 -12.59 -2.49
CA ALA A 104 -9.66 -12.67 -3.16
C ALA A 104 -9.82 -12.25 -4.62
N PHE A 105 -8.90 -11.37 -5.08
CA PHE A 105 -8.83 -10.96 -6.48
C PHE A 105 -7.43 -10.47 -6.83
N THR A 106 -7.10 -10.50 -8.13
CA THR A 106 -5.83 -10.05 -8.65
C THR A 106 -5.87 -8.57 -9.02
N VAL A 107 -4.73 -7.90 -8.88
CA VAL A 107 -4.51 -6.52 -9.33
C VAL A 107 -3.52 -6.53 -10.47
N THR A 108 -3.88 -5.94 -11.61
CA THR A 108 -3.01 -5.86 -12.77
C THR A 108 -1.86 -4.89 -12.52
N VAL A 109 -0.64 -5.39 -12.61
CA VAL A 109 0.59 -4.58 -12.57
C VAL A 109 1.08 -4.37 -14.00
N THR A 110 1.31 -3.11 -14.36
CA THR A 110 1.80 -2.72 -15.68
C THR A 110 3.32 -3.00 -15.84
N PRO A 111 3.87 -3.00 -17.06
CA PRO A 111 5.31 -3.24 -17.26
C PRO A 111 6.24 -2.24 -16.58
N ASP A 112 5.78 -1.02 -16.31
CA ASP A 112 6.51 0.01 -15.54
C ASP A 112 6.28 -0.12 -14.02
N HIS A 113 5.71 -1.25 -13.57
CA HIS A 113 5.45 -1.63 -12.19
C HIS A 113 4.46 -0.71 -11.48
N THR A 114 3.58 -0.03 -12.22
CA THR A 114 2.48 0.72 -11.65
C THR A 114 1.19 -0.11 -11.61
N PHE A 115 0.26 0.27 -10.73
CA PHE A 115 -1.06 -0.33 -10.66
C PHE A 115 -2.08 0.66 -10.09
N VAL A 116 -3.33 0.42 -10.43
CA VAL A 116 -4.49 1.13 -9.87
C VAL A 116 -5.23 0.16 -8.96
N MET A 117 -5.62 0.63 -7.77
CA MET A 117 -6.40 -0.17 -6.84
C MET A 117 -7.89 0.04 -7.11
N GLU A 118 -8.62 -1.03 -7.36
CA GLU A 118 -10.07 -1.01 -7.48
C GLU A 118 -10.72 -0.93 -6.09
N ARG A 119 -11.89 -0.27 -6.01
CA ARG A 119 -12.67 -0.21 -4.78
C ARG A 119 -13.56 -1.45 -4.64
N ASN A 120 -13.36 -2.19 -3.55
CA ASN A 120 -14.13 -3.37 -3.19
C ASN A 120 -14.51 -3.28 -1.70
N GLN A 121 -15.82 -3.14 -1.42
CA GLN A 121 -16.30 -2.94 -0.07
C GLN A 121 -16.03 -4.14 0.84
N ALA A 122 -16.19 -5.38 0.32
CA ALA A 122 -15.93 -6.58 1.10
C ALA A 122 -14.45 -6.67 1.53
N ALA A 123 -13.52 -6.41 0.60
CA ALA A 123 -12.09 -6.38 0.92
C ALA A 123 -11.74 -5.27 1.94
N TYR A 124 -12.41 -4.12 1.85
CA TYR A 124 -12.25 -3.04 2.82
C TYR A 124 -12.72 -3.46 4.22
N ASP A 125 -13.91 -4.04 4.32
CA ASP A 125 -14.52 -4.46 5.60
C ASP A 125 -13.71 -5.57 6.26
N GLU A 126 -13.19 -6.51 5.48
CA GLU A 126 -12.32 -7.60 5.93
C GLU A 126 -10.91 -7.12 6.29
N ASN A 127 -10.56 -5.87 6.00
CA ASN A 127 -9.18 -5.36 6.09
C ASN A 127 -8.20 -6.27 5.35
N ALA A 128 -8.56 -6.64 4.12
CA ALA A 128 -7.77 -7.51 3.27
C ALA A 128 -6.32 -7.01 3.12
N GLN A 129 -5.42 -7.92 2.80
CA GLN A 129 -4.02 -7.60 2.55
C GLN A 129 -3.74 -7.58 1.06
N VAL A 130 -2.95 -6.61 0.62
CA VAL A 130 -2.42 -6.54 -0.74
C VAL A 130 -1.05 -7.19 -0.74
N THR A 131 -0.93 -8.30 -1.42
CA THR A 131 0.19 -9.23 -1.30
C THR A 131 0.84 -9.47 -2.66
N PRO A 132 2.12 -9.16 -2.85
CA PRO A 132 2.85 -9.52 -4.07
C PRO A 132 3.45 -10.94 -3.94
N ASN A 133 3.71 -11.58 -5.08
CA ASN A 133 4.44 -12.84 -5.15
C ASN A 133 5.96 -12.66 -4.89
N ARG A 134 6.34 -11.75 -3.98
CA ARG A 134 7.73 -11.39 -3.65
C ARG A 134 7.98 -11.50 -2.15
N LYS A 135 9.26 -11.65 -1.79
CA LYS A 135 9.69 -11.74 -0.39
C LYS A 135 9.56 -10.39 0.31
N LYS A 136 9.39 -10.43 1.62
CA LYS A 136 9.46 -9.23 2.48
C LYS A 136 10.76 -8.48 2.26
N GLN A 137 10.67 -7.15 2.33
CA GLN A 137 11.81 -6.26 2.13
C GLN A 137 12.49 -6.34 0.75
N SER A 138 11.88 -7.02 -0.23
CA SER A 138 12.42 -7.03 -1.59
C SER A 138 11.99 -5.82 -2.42
N MET A 139 10.84 -5.25 -2.10
CA MET A 139 10.27 -4.10 -2.81
C MET A 139 9.88 -2.98 -1.86
N THR A 140 9.88 -1.76 -2.38
CA THR A 140 9.25 -0.60 -1.76
C THR A 140 8.00 -0.20 -2.52
N TRP A 141 7.04 0.32 -1.80
CA TRP A 141 5.76 0.74 -2.32
C TRP A 141 5.68 2.26 -2.28
N ARG A 142 5.24 2.86 -3.38
CA ARG A 142 5.06 4.32 -3.45
C ARG A 142 3.72 4.67 -4.07
N THR A 143 3.21 5.81 -3.69
CA THR A 143 2.21 6.52 -4.47
C THR A 143 2.90 7.21 -5.62
N GLU A 144 2.22 7.34 -6.74
CA GLU A 144 2.65 8.10 -7.88
C GLU A 144 1.49 8.98 -8.36
N ILE A 145 1.66 10.28 -8.23
CA ILE A 145 0.66 11.28 -8.59
C ILE A 145 1.27 12.18 -9.64
N ARG A 146 0.75 12.14 -10.85
CA ARG A 146 1.32 12.88 -11.99
C ARG A 146 0.26 13.69 -12.72
N THR A 147 0.57 14.96 -12.92
CA THR A 147 -0.14 15.82 -13.86
C THR A 147 0.37 15.56 -15.27
N PRO A 148 -0.49 15.20 -16.24
CA PRO A 148 -0.08 14.98 -17.62
C PRO A 148 0.25 16.27 -18.34
N GLY A 149 1.02 16.16 -19.44
CA GLY A 149 1.30 17.28 -20.35
C GLY A 149 2.38 18.26 -19.85
N LEU A 150 3.09 17.94 -18.77
CA LEU A 150 4.25 18.71 -18.33
C LEU A 150 5.44 18.50 -19.28
N PRO A 151 6.42 19.43 -19.29
CA PRO A 151 7.67 19.25 -20.00
C PRO A 151 8.37 17.93 -19.59
N PRO A 152 9.18 17.31 -20.46
CA PRO A 152 9.97 16.15 -20.09
C PRO A 152 10.79 16.38 -18.82
N ASN A 153 10.96 15.33 -18.03
CA ASN A 153 11.75 15.36 -16.80
C ASN A 153 11.26 16.42 -15.78
N THR A 154 9.95 16.69 -15.76
CA THR A 154 9.35 17.71 -14.90
C THR A 154 8.15 17.15 -14.15
N ARG A 155 7.99 17.58 -12.90
CA ARG A 155 6.81 17.30 -12.07
C ARG A 155 6.27 18.59 -11.45
N ARG A 156 5.01 18.63 -11.04
CA ARG A 156 4.48 19.71 -10.21
C ARG A 156 4.80 19.46 -8.73
N LEU A 157 5.10 20.52 -8.02
CA LEU A 157 5.31 20.43 -6.57
C LEU A 157 4.02 20.00 -5.83
N GLY A 158 2.87 20.45 -6.31
CA GLY A 158 1.55 20.03 -5.81
C GLY A 158 1.33 18.52 -5.90
N ASP A 159 1.72 17.90 -7.03
CA ASP A 159 1.66 16.44 -7.20
C ASP A 159 2.49 15.74 -6.10
N LEU A 160 3.70 16.21 -5.87
CA LEU A 160 4.64 15.62 -4.89
C LEU A 160 4.19 15.86 -3.44
N ARG A 161 3.58 17.00 -3.15
CA ARG A 161 2.92 17.28 -1.87
C ARG A 161 1.78 16.29 -1.61
N LEU A 162 0.93 16.09 -2.62
CA LEU A 162 -0.19 15.16 -2.53
C LEU A 162 0.29 13.71 -2.45
N GLU A 163 1.32 13.35 -3.22
CA GLU A 163 1.97 12.04 -3.19
C GLU A 163 2.50 11.69 -1.79
N CYS A 164 3.16 12.63 -1.12
CA CYS A 164 3.59 12.42 0.26
C CYS A 164 2.39 12.15 1.17
N ARG A 165 1.35 12.98 1.14
CA ARG A 165 0.19 12.83 2.04
C ARG A 165 -0.58 11.54 1.80
N VAL A 166 -0.82 11.20 0.55
CA VAL A 166 -1.48 9.95 0.15
C VAL A 166 -0.64 8.74 0.54
N GLY A 167 0.68 8.80 0.32
CA GLY A 167 1.60 7.72 0.71
C GLY A 167 1.62 7.46 2.21
N MET A 168 1.57 8.52 3.02
CA MET A 168 1.48 8.42 4.48
C MET A 168 0.14 7.81 4.91
N GLU A 169 -1.00 8.29 4.38
CA GLU A 169 -2.34 7.76 4.70
C GLU A 169 -2.49 6.29 4.26
N ALA A 170 -1.96 5.96 3.08
CA ALA A 170 -1.96 4.60 2.55
C ALA A 170 -1.02 3.64 3.32
N GLY A 171 -0.20 4.15 4.24
CA GLY A 171 0.72 3.35 5.04
C GLY A 171 1.84 2.71 4.22
N LEU A 172 2.28 3.35 3.14
CA LEU A 172 3.30 2.82 2.24
C LEU A 172 4.72 3.10 2.71
N VAL A 173 4.89 4.13 3.53
CA VAL A 173 6.19 4.68 3.96
C VAL A 173 6.68 4.08 5.29
N SER A 174 5.93 3.20 5.93
CA SER A 174 6.30 2.64 7.22
C SER A 174 7.65 1.91 7.17
N GLY A 175 8.62 2.43 7.90
CA GLY A 175 9.88 1.73 8.17
C GLY A 175 9.61 0.41 8.90
N ASN A 176 10.38 -0.61 8.60
CA ASN A 176 10.35 -1.91 9.29
C ASN A 176 11.08 -1.82 10.64
N GLY A 177 10.82 -0.77 11.41
CA GLY A 177 11.47 -0.55 12.69
C GLY A 177 11.04 -1.54 13.78
N SER A 178 11.91 -1.72 14.75
CA SER A 178 11.64 -2.43 16.00
C SER A 178 10.35 -1.90 16.68
N ILE A 179 9.80 -2.64 17.65
CA ILE A 179 8.56 -2.26 18.37
C ILE A 179 8.63 -0.83 18.93
N VAL A 180 9.81 -0.36 19.31
CA VAL A 180 10.05 1.01 19.80
C VAL A 180 9.88 2.04 18.69
N ASN A 181 10.36 1.73 17.47
CA ASN A 181 10.17 2.57 16.30
C ASN A 181 8.70 2.57 15.80
N ARG A 182 7.94 1.50 16.06
CA ARG A 182 6.50 1.45 15.73
C ARG A 182 5.66 2.43 16.55
N ILE A 183 6.02 2.68 17.82
CA ILE A 183 5.30 3.65 18.66
C ILE A 183 5.64 5.08 18.22
N SER A 184 6.89 5.35 17.85
CA SER A 184 7.28 6.66 17.31
C SER A 184 6.76 6.88 15.89
N SER A 185 6.78 5.86 15.03
CA SER A 185 6.25 5.96 13.67
C SER A 185 4.76 6.24 13.63
N ALA A 186 3.96 5.64 14.53
CA ALA A 186 2.52 5.90 14.62
C ALA A 186 2.17 7.38 14.88
N LEU A 187 3.07 8.15 15.51
CA LEU A 187 2.91 9.59 15.72
C LEU A 187 3.38 10.43 14.52
N PHE A 188 4.21 9.88 13.65
CA PHE A 188 4.77 10.55 12.48
C PHE A 188 4.13 10.08 11.16
N ASP A 189 3.52 8.90 11.12
CA ASP A 189 2.86 8.31 9.94
C ASP A 189 1.46 8.93 9.70
N THR A 190 1.41 10.26 9.66
CA THR A 190 0.19 11.00 9.34
C THR A 190 0.42 11.94 8.16
N PRO A 191 -0.60 12.24 7.34
CA PRO A 191 -0.48 13.21 6.25
C PRO A 191 0.05 14.58 6.69
N ALA A 192 -0.18 14.97 7.96
CA ALA A 192 0.33 16.22 8.55
C ALA A 192 1.87 16.27 8.58
N TYR A 193 2.56 15.14 8.58
CA TYR A 193 4.02 15.09 8.49
C TYR A 193 4.55 15.80 7.24
N CYS A 194 3.85 15.69 6.12
CA CYS A 194 4.22 16.29 4.84
C CYS A 194 4.12 17.83 4.83
N ASN A 195 3.47 18.42 5.84
CA ASN A 195 3.36 19.87 6.00
C ASN A 195 4.51 20.48 6.83
N LYS A 196 5.43 19.68 7.35
CA LYS A 196 6.63 20.19 8.03
C LYS A 196 7.50 20.96 7.04
N PRO A 197 8.24 22.00 7.47
CA PRO A 197 9.10 22.77 6.56
C PRO A 197 10.08 21.92 5.75
N ALA A 198 10.67 20.92 6.37
CA ALA A 198 11.61 19.99 5.73
C ALA A 198 11.29 18.54 6.14
N PRO A 199 10.23 17.92 5.60
CA PRO A 199 9.93 16.53 5.89
C PRO A 199 10.97 15.64 5.21
N GLN A 200 11.37 14.58 5.90
CA GLN A 200 12.24 13.55 5.33
C GLN A 200 11.40 12.47 4.62
N TYR A 201 10.57 12.89 3.67
CA TYR A 201 9.85 11.98 2.81
C TYR A 201 10.70 11.70 1.58
N LEU A 202 11.09 10.44 1.40
CA LEU A 202 11.98 10.03 0.34
C LEU A 202 11.22 9.82 -0.96
N PHE A 203 11.55 10.63 -1.96
CA PHE A 203 11.08 10.46 -3.34
C PHE A 203 12.09 9.68 -4.17
N PHE A 204 11.59 9.09 -5.26
CA PHE A 204 12.39 8.37 -6.23
C PHE A 204 12.14 8.95 -7.63
N ALA A 205 13.19 9.39 -8.27
CA ALA A 205 13.17 9.80 -9.67
C ALA A 205 13.16 8.58 -10.60
N ASP A 206 12.80 8.78 -11.84
CA ASP A 206 12.72 7.69 -12.83
C ASP A 206 14.11 7.16 -13.22
N ARG A 207 15.16 8.02 -13.15
CA ARG A 207 16.55 7.71 -13.51
C ARG A 207 17.53 8.30 -12.49
N PRO A 208 18.82 7.88 -12.49
CA PRO A 208 19.85 8.48 -11.66
C PRO A 208 19.93 10.01 -11.81
N LEU A 209 19.91 10.72 -10.69
CA LEU A 209 19.84 12.18 -10.62
C LEU A 209 21.22 12.81 -10.68
N PHE A 210 21.38 13.84 -11.52
CA PHE A 210 22.49 14.79 -11.44
C PHE A 210 22.08 16.00 -10.57
N SER A 211 20.94 16.61 -10.85
CA SER A 211 20.42 17.71 -10.07
C SER A 211 18.88 17.73 -10.04
N VAL A 212 18.33 18.47 -9.08
CA VAL A 212 16.89 18.76 -8.98
C VAL A 212 16.73 20.27 -8.76
N THR A 213 15.91 20.92 -9.57
CA THR A 213 15.66 22.36 -9.51
C THR A 213 14.18 22.64 -9.29
N LEU A 214 13.86 23.47 -8.28
CA LEU A 214 12.53 24.05 -8.12
C LEU A 214 12.43 25.32 -8.95
N VAL A 215 11.29 25.49 -9.65
CA VAL A 215 11.06 26.63 -10.55
C VAL A 215 9.66 27.19 -10.34
N SER A 216 9.56 28.51 -10.16
CA SER A 216 8.28 29.23 -10.14
C SER A 216 8.47 30.63 -10.72
N GLY A 217 7.99 30.84 -11.93
CA GLY A 217 8.25 32.06 -12.68
C GLY A 217 9.75 32.29 -12.89
N VAL A 218 10.27 33.38 -12.39
CA VAL A 218 11.71 33.73 -12.47
C VAL A 218 12.56 33.11 -11.33
N ARG A 219 11.91 32.61 -10.30
CA ARG A 219 12.60 31.99 -9.16
C ARG A 219 13.04 30.58 -9.53
N ARG A 220 14.32 30.31 -9.39
CA ARG A 220 14.92 28.99 -9.57
C ARG A 220 15.82 28.68 -8.37
N GLU A 221 15.72 27.46 -7.86
CA GLU A 221 16.54 27.00 -6.73
C GLU A 221 16.95 25.54 -6.95
N ILE A 222 18.24 25.34 -7.05
CA ILE A 222 18.82 23.99 -7.16
C ILE A 222 18.87 23.39 -5.76
N LEU A 223 18.38 22.17 -5.59
CA LEU A 223 18.49 21.47 -4.33
C LEU A 223 19.96 21.23 -3.98
N SER A 224 20.30 21.48 -2.74
CA SER A 224 21.63 21.17 -2.21
C SER A 224 21.85 19.65 -2.13
N ILE A 225 23.12 19.22 -2.18
CA ILE A 225 23.50 17.80 -2.21
C ILE A 225 22.97 16.99 -1.01
N ASP A 226 22.79 17.64 0.13
CA ASP A 226 22.19 17.03 1.33
C ASP A 226 20.71 16.68 1.16
N LYS A 227 20.05 17.12 0.08
CA LYS A 227 18.70 16.74 -0.30
C LYS A 227 18.67 15.62 -1.35
N LEU A 228 19.79 15.19 -1.84
CA LEU A 228 19.91 14.12 -2.83
C LEU A 228 20.48 12.86 -2.17
N TYR A 229 20.35 11.74 -2.85
CA TYR A 229 20.99 10.46 -2.54
C TYR A 229 20.76 9.97 -1.10
N ALA A 230 19.51 10.07 -0.66
CA ALA A 230 19.08 9.77 0.72
C ALA A 230 19.88 10.58 1.77
N ALA A 231 20.08 11.87 1.49
CA ALA A 231 20.93 12.74 2.29
C ALA A 231 22.36 12.18 2.38
N ALA A 232 22.98 11.90 1.21
CA ALA A 232 24.32 11.33 1.06
C ALA A 232 25.33 12.06 1.95
N SER A 233 25.27 11.77 3.21
CA SER A 233 26.08 12.34 4.26
C SER A 233 27.09 11.28 4.66
N ASP A 234 28.30 11.74 4.95
CA ASP A 234 29.30 10.91 5.61
C ASP A 234 28.96 10.64 7.08
N ASP A 235 27.76 11.07 7.54
CA ASP A 235 27.31 10.82 8.90
C ASP A 235 27.14 9.30 9.13
N PRO A 236 27.94 8.71 10.03
CA PRO A 236 27.87 7.28 10.33
C PRO A 236 26.47 6.82 10.79
N LYS A 237 25.71 7.70 11.47
CA LYS A 237 24.36 7.37 11.96
C LYS A 237 23.37 7.17 10.83
N LEU A 238 23.50 7.93 9.74
CA LEU A 238 22.67 7.75 8.56
C LEU A 238 23.07 6.49 7.79
N LYS A 239 24.35 6.08 7.83
CA LYS A 239 24.80 4.81 7.24
C LYS A 239 24.27 3.59 8.02
N ASP A 240 24.13 3.70 9.33
CA ASP A 240 23.56 2.63 10.16
C ASP A 240 22.05 2.47 9.94
N ASP A 241 21.35 3.55 9.55
CA ASP A 241 19.93 3.53 9.20
C ASP A 241 19.67 3.09 7.74
N LEU A 242 20.66 3.11 6.87
CA LEU A 242 20.55 2.71 5.46
C LEU A 242 20.13 1.24 5.24
N PRO A 243 20.51 0.25 6.07
CA PRO A 243 20.01 -1.12 5.93
C PRO A 243 18.50 -1.24 6.05
N ASP A 244 17.86 -0.31 6.77
CA ASP A 244 16.41 -0.22 6.90
C ASP A 244 15.77 0.74 5.89
N CYS A 245 16.59 1.45 5.10
CA CYS A 245 16.13 2.36 4.07
C CYS A 245 15.60 1.58 2.85
N ASP A 246 14.49 2.05 2.32
CA ASP A 246 13.91 1.57 1.05
C ASP A 246 14.74 1.95 -0.18
N CYS A 247 15.93 2.50 -0.01
CA CYS A 247 16.71 3.19 -1.03
C CYS A 247 18.00 2.49 -1.46
N GLU A 248 18.37 1.34 -0.88
CA GLU A 248 19.68 0.71 -1.11
C GLU A 248 20.07 0.58 -2.59
N VAL A 249 19.12 0.20 -3.46
CA VAL A 249 19.39 -0.02 -4.90
C VAL A 249 19.22 1.24 -5.74
N LEU A 250 18.41 2.18 -5.25
CA LEU A 250 18.00 3.36 -5.99
C LEU A 250 18.48 4.66 -5.34
N ILE A 251 19.55 4.59 -4.55
CA ILE A 251 20.07 5.74 -3.80
C ILE A 251 20.38 6.93 -4.71
N ASP A 252 20.88 6.66 -5.91
CA ASP A 252 21.20 7.64 -6.94
C ASP A 252 19.97 8.31 -7.58
N ARG A 253 18.77 7.83 -7.28
CA ARG A 253 17.49 8.37 -7.74
C ARG A 253 16.71 9.07 -6.65
N THR A 254 17.22 9.10 -5.43
CA THR A 254 16.48 9.58 -4.27
C THR A 254 16.69 11.07 -4.02
N TYR A 255 15.62 11.73 -3.56
CA TYR A 255 15.65 13.14 -3.20
C TYR A 255 14.61 13.51 -2.14
N PHE A 256 14.86 14.62 -1.45
CA PHE A 256 13.94 15.24 -0.50
C PHE A 256 13.52 16.62 -1.01
N LEU A 257 12.28 17.01 -0.72
CA LEU A 257 11.74 18.30 -1.08
C LEU A 257 11.28 19.10 0.15
N PRO A 258 11.34 20.44 0.09
CA PRO A 258 10.80 21.30 1.13
C PRO A 258 9.27 21.42 1.01
N LEU A 259 8.55 20.30 1.19
CA LEU A 259 7.10 20.21 0.92
C LEU A 259 6.27 21.21 1.72
N GLY A 260 6.66 21.51 2.95
CA GLY A 260 5.96 22.46 3.83
C GLY A 260 6.35 23.90 3.63
N ASP A 261 7.34 24.20 2.78
CA ASP A 261 7.67 25.58 2.43
C ASP A 261 6.60 26.17 1.51
N ARG A 262 5.73 27.00 2.09
CA ARG A 262 4.61 27.66 1.40
C ARG A 262 5.03 28.84 0.54
N SER A 263 6.31 29.24 0.56
CA SER A 263 6.83 30.24 -0.39
C SER A 263 6.90 29.69 -1.82
N TRP A 264 6.86 28.37 -1.98
CA TRP A 264 6.71 27.69 -3.24
C TRP A 264 5.23 27.32 -3.46
N PRO A 265 4.57 27.83 -4.53
CA PRO A 265 3.18 27.48 -4.84
C PRO A 265 3.06 26.04 -5.34
N ASP A 266 1.83 25.50 -5.35
CA ASP A 266 1.58 24.11 -5.78
C ASP A 266 1.80 23.89 -7.29
N ASP A 267 1.76 24.95 -8.10
CA ASP A 267 2.05 24.92 -9.53
C ASP A 267 3.55 25.08 -9.85
N ALA A 268 4.40 25.30 -8.84
CA ALA A 268 5.85 25.28 -9.04
C ALA A 268 6.28 23.96 -9.68
N LEU A 269 7.27 24.05 -10.56
CA LEU A 269 7.84 22.89 -11.25
C LEU A 269 9.06 22.36 -10.51
N VAL A 270 9.22 21.05 -10.57
CA VAL A 270 10.40 20.33 -10.10
C VAL A 270 11.03 19.72 -11.34
N GLU A 271 12.14 20.28 -11.78
CA GLU A 271 12.89 19.86 -12.96
C GLU A 271 14.02 18.91 -12.54
N PHE A 272 14.13 17.79 -13.25
CA PHE A 272 15.13 16.75 -13.00
C PHE A 272 16.18 16.77 -14.12
N GLU A 273 17.44 16.86 -13.75
CA GLU A 273 18.58 16.60 -14.60
C GLU A 273 19.12 15.21 -14.26
N TYR A 274 19.26 14.36 -15.25
CA TYR A 274 19.70 12.98 -15.07
C TYR A 274 21.16 12.78 -15.49
N MET A 275 21.86 11.82 -14.87
CA MET A 275 23.26 11.53 -15.14
C MET A 275 23.53 10.99 -16.54
N ASP A 276 22.54 10.32 -17.13
CA ASP A 276 22.63 9.71 -18.46
C ASP A 276 22.28 10.66 -19.63
N GLY A 277 22.12 11.96 -19.32
CA GLY A 277 21.83 13.01 -20.30
C GLY A 277 20.38 12.93 -20.85
N PRO A 278 20.02 13.81 -21.79
CA PRO A 278 18.71 13.76 -22.43
C PRO A 278 18.57 12.48 -23.25
N SER A 279 17.48 11.76 -23.03
CA SER A 279 17.07 10.58 -23.82
C SER A 279 16.48 11.00 -25.16
#